data_40fd3b9634dab260db0b7d1d1b710e3c
#
_entry.id   40fd3b9634dab260db0b7d1d1b710e3c
#
_cell.length_a   1.000
_cell.length_b   1.000
_cell.length_c   1.000
_cell.angle_alpha   90.00
_cell.angle_beta   90.00
_cell.angle_gamma   90.00
#
_symmetry.space_group_name_H-M   'P 1'
#
loop_
_entity.id
_entity.type
_entity.pdbx_description
1 polymer ?
#
loop_
_entity_poly.entity_id
_entity_poly.type
_entity_poly.pdbx_seq_one_letter_code
_entity_poly.pdbx_strand_id
1 'polypeptide(L)'
;MNTKIYRPALTLYKANAKGTGSAMKMELHPAHDQMSGCIMMSLASQKTVGDYRGPNPIYPTFDWENPITVKLDFIDLSKMLQVFRGEYESIEDGRGLVHRSPSGLTYVRLEHLVEPIPGYRLDVKLCDGVVIVEQRSIMLMPYEALGLVAAIESSLGVICFGVPMVENS
;
A
#
# COMPACT_ATOMS: atom_id res chain seq x y z
N MET A 1 1.77 3.49 -31.31
CA MET A 1 2.12 4.40 -30.19
C MET A 1 1.65 3.76 -28.89
N ASN A 2 2.57 3.40 -28.00
CA ASN A 2 2.20 2.96 -26.65
C ASN A 2 1.74 4.18 -25.87
N THR A 3 0.45 4.40 -25.77
CA THR A 3 -0.12 5.45 -24.93
C THR A 3 0.15 5.04 -23.48
N LYS A 4 1.10 5.72 -22.83
CA LYS A 4 1.38 5.51 -21.40
C LYS A 4 0.15 5.96 -20.63
N ILE A 5 -0.66 5.01 -20.15
CA ILE A 5 -1.83 5.33 -19.34
C ILE A 5 -1.29 5.86 -18.00
N TYR A 6 -1.49 7.15 -17.76
CA TYR A 6 -1.21 7.74 -16.45
C TYR A 6 -2.29 7.30 -15.46
N ARG A 7 -1.90 6.64 -14.38
CA ARG A 7 -2.79 6.27 -13.28
C ARG A 7 -2.45 7.11 -12.07
N PRO A 8 -3.38 7.95 -11.60
CA PRO A 8 -3.19 8.66 -10.34
C PRO A 8 -2.93 7.68 -9.20
N ALA A 9 -2.02 8.03 -8.31
CA ALA A 9 -1.68 7.21 -7.17
C ALA A 9 -1.72 8.02 -5.88
N LEU A 10 -2.23 7.41 -4.81
CA LEU A 10 -2.03 7.91 -3.45
C LEU A 10 -0.64 7.49 -2.99
N THR A 11 0.19 8.43 -2.55
CA THR A 11 1.53 8.11 -2.05
C THR A 11 1.74 8.74 -0.67
N LEU A 12 2.24 7.93 0.26
CA LEU A 12 2.66 8.35 1.60
C LEU A 12 4.16 8.15 1.76
N TYR A 13 4.85 9.15 2.27
CA TYR A 13 6.30 9.15 2.46
C TYR A 13 6.65 9.24 3.94
N LYS A 14 7.49 8.31 4.43
CA LYS A 14 7.99 8.24 5.80
C LYS A 14 9.52 8.21 5.78
N ALA A 15 10.11 9.34 5.38
CA ALA A 15 11.57 9.49 5.42
C ALA A 15 12.06 9.74 6.85
N ASN A 16 13.28 9.32 7.13
CA ASN A 16 13.98 9.63 8.36
C ASN A 16 15.45 9.94 8.12
N ALA A 17 16.11 10.52 9.14
CA ALA A 17 17.51 10.93 9.07
C ALA A 17 18.50 9.74 9.00
N LYS A 18 18.05 8.53 9.33
CA LYS A 18 18.88 7.31 9.27
C LYS A 18 18.87 6.66 7.90
N GLY A 19 18.04 7.13 6.96
CA GLY A 19 17.88 6.52 5.64
C GLY A 19 17.14 5.16 5.64
N THR A 20 16.44 4.85 6.73
CA THR A 20 15.70 3.58 6.90
C THR A 20 14.19 3.76 6.75
N GLY A 21 13.76 4.91 6.23
CA GLY A 21 12.36 5.20 5.97
C GLY A 21 11.77 4.37 4.83
N SER A 22 10.49 4.52 4.61
CA SER A 22 9.75 3.86 3.55
C SER A 22 8.71 4.78 2.93
N ALA A 23 8.25 4.41 1.75
CA ALA A 23 7.11 5.04 1.11
C ALA A 23 6.13 3.96 0.63
N MET A 24 4.85 4.30 0.67
CA MET A 24 3.77 3.46 0.16
C MET A 24 3.06 4.18 -0.97
N LYS A 25 2.79 3.46 -2.05
CA LYS A 25 2.01 3.92 -3.19
C LYS A 25 0.84 2.98 -3.42
N MET A 26 -0.36 3.53 -3.62
CA MET A 26 -1.58 2.79 -3.94
C MET A 26 -2.15 3.31 -5.27
N GLU A 27 -2.34 2.41 -6.22
CA GLU A 27 -2.91 2.68 -7.54
C GLU A 27 -4.21 1.91 -7.72
N LEU A 28 -5.29 2.60 -8.04
CA LEU A 28 -6.59 2.00 -8.31
C LEU A 28 -6.63 1.43 -9.73
N HIS A 29 -6.97 0.17 -9.85
CA HIS A 29 -7.24 -0.53 -11.09
C HIS A 29 -8.73 -0.93 -11.12
N PRO A 30 -9.56 -0.22 -11.89
CA PRO A 30 -10.99 -0.56 -12.02
C PRO A 30 -11.22 -1.96 -12.59
N ALA A 31 -12.33 -2.57 -12.22
CA ALA A 31 -12.80 -3.75 -12.94
C ALA A 31 -13.11 -3.40 -14.40
N HIS A 32 -12.74 -4.26 -15.32
CA HIS A 32 -13.03 -4.11 -16.75
C HIS A 32 -13.14 -5.49 -17.42
N ASP A 33 -14.02 -5.60 -18.38
CA ASP A 33 -14.34 -6.86 -19.06
C ASP A 33 -14.66 -7.98 -18.06
N GLN A 34 -13.90 -9.06 -18.08
CA GLN A 34 -14.04 -10.19 -17.15
C GLN A 34 -13.02 -10.15 -16.00
N MET A 35 -12.29 -9.03 -15.84
CA MET A 35 -11.25 -8.88 -14.83
C MET A 35 -11.76 -8.07 -13.63
N SER A 36 -11.66 -8.64 -12.45
CA SER A 36 -11.90 -7.92 -11.20
C SER A 36 -10.88 -6.79 -11.00
N GLY A 37 -11.35 -5.67 -10.50
CA GLY A 37 -10.49 -4.57 -10.10
C GLY A 37 -9.68 -4.86 -8.85
N CYS A 38 -8.73 -3.98 -8.56
CA CYS A 38 -7.88 -4.09 -7.38
C CYS A 38 -7.22 -2.75 -7.03
N ILE A 39 -6.58 -2.70 -5.88
CA ILE A 39 -5.56 -1.70 -5.60
C ILE A 39 -4.19 -2.39 -5.69
N MET A 40 -3.30 -1.84 -6.51
CA MET A 40 -1.89 -2.22 -6.50
C MET A 40 -1.18 -1.39 -5.44
N MET A 41 -0.73 -2.05 -4.37
CA MET A 41 0.01 -1.42 -3.29
C MET A 41 1.50 -1.74 -3.42
N SER A 42 2.33 -0.71 -3.45
CA SER A 42 3.79 -0.83 -3.56
C SER A 42 4.46 -0.16 -2.37
N LEU A 43 5.42 -0.83 -1.74
CA LEU A 43 6.27 -0.28 -0.69
C LEU A 43 7.71 -0.20 -1.18
N ALA A 44 8.31 1.00 -1.06
CA ALA A 44 9.69 1.29 -1.42
C ALA A 44 10.52 1.70 -0.20
N SER A 45 11.79 1.32 -0.15
CA SER A 45 12.73 1.78 0.87
C SER A 45 13.22 3.19 0.55
N GLN A 46 13.56 3.95 1.58
CA GLN A 46 14.27 5.21 1.42
C GLN A 46 15.63 4.96 0.78
N LYS A 47 15.98 5.75 -0.28
CA LYS A 47 17.21 5.63 -1.04
C LYS A 47 18.24 6.69 -0.62
N THR A 48 17.79 7.92 -0.39
CA THR A 48 18.64 9.02 0.06
C THR A 48 18.03 9.73 1.25
N VAL A 49 18.89 10.34 2.07
CA VAL A 49 18.48 11.22 3.18
C VAL A 49 18.33 12.64 2.65
N GLY A 50 17.31 13.35 3.12
CA GLY A 50 17.13 14.77 2.80
C GLY A 50 18.14 15.66 3.51
N ASP A 51 18.44 16.82 2.94
CA ASP A 51 19.19 17.90 3.58
C ASP A 51 18.46 19.23 3.41
N TYR A 52 18.03 19.81 4.52
CA TYR A 52 17.23 21.02 4.56
C TYR A 52 18.00 22.25 5.07
N ARG A 53 19.32 22.12 5.28
CA ARG A 53 20.15 23.18 5.90
C ARG A 53 20.53 24.30 4.96
N GLY A 54 20.42 24.10 3.65
CA GLY A 54 20.79 25.07 2.63
C GLY A 54 19.59 25.85 2.06
N PRO A 55 19.86 26.88 1.23
CA PRO A 55 18.80 27.62 0.54
C PRO A 55 18.04 26.78 -0.49
N ASN A 56 18.62 25.66 -0.94
CA ASN A 56 18.01 24.70 -1.86
C ASN A 56 17.88 23.37 -1.12
N PRO A 57 16.71 23.06 -0.52
CA PRO A 57 16.53 21.81 0.21
C PRO A 57 16.60 20.59 -0.73
N ILE A 58 17.33 19.57 -0.27
CA ILE A 58 17.38 18.27 -0.93
C ILE A 58 16.35 17.36 -0.26
N TYR A 59 15.38 16.90 -1.02
CA TYR A 59 14.36 15.98 -0.51
C TYR A 59 14.84 14.54 -0.55
N PRO A 60 14.43 13.69 0.40
CA PRO A 60 14.74 12.27 0.37
C PRO A 60 14.11 11.60 -0.85
N THR A 61 14.79 10.60 -1.39
CA THR A 61 14.26 9.77 -2.49
C THR A 61 14.00 8.36 -2.02
N PHE A 62 13.16 7.63 -2.78
CA PHE A 62 12.76 6.25 -2.49
C PHE A 62 13.03 5.36 -3.69
N ASP A 63 13.34 4.08 -3.43
CA ASP A 63 13.69 3.10 -4.44
C ASP A 63 12.43 2.51 -5.10
N TRP A 64 11.83 3.28 -6.00
CA TRP A 64 10.69 2.84 -6.80
C TRP A 64 11.07 1.92 -7.98
N GLU A 65 12.35 1.61 -8.15
CA GLU A 65 12.82 0.62 -9.13
C GLU A 65 12.69 -0.80 -8.58
N ASN A 66 12.78 -0.96 -7.25
CA ASN A 66 12.72 -2.25 -6.56
C ASN A 66 11.68 -2.24 -5.41
N PRO A 67 10.40 -1.94 -5.66
CA PRO A 67 9.38 -1.98 -4.63
C PRO A 67 8.91 -3.41 -4.37
N ILE A 68 8.37 -3.69 -3.18
CA ILE A 68 7.51 -4.86 -3.01
C ILE A 68 6.09 -4.43 -3.40
N THR A 69 5.51 -5.10 -4.39
CA THR A 69 4.18 -4.77 -4.89
C THR A 69 3.21 -5.92 -4.64
N VAL A 70 2.02 -5.60 -4.14
CA VAL A 70 0.94 -6.54 -3.84
C VAL A 70 -0.34 -6.09 -4.51
N LYS A 71 -1.05 -7.03 -5.11
CA LYS A 71 -2.40 -6.84 -5.61
C LYS A 71 -3.38 -7.08 -4.46
N LEU A 72 -4.12 -6.06 -4.05
CA LEU A 72 -5.15 -6.14 -3.03
C LEU A 72 -6.53 -6.17 -3.71
N ASP A 73 -7.26 -7.25 -3.52
CA ASP A 73 -8.62 -7.39 -4.03
C ASP A 73 -9.67 -6.85 -3.05
N PHE A 74 -10.95 -7.01 -3.39
CA PHE A 74 -12.06 -6.58 -2.56
C PHE A 74 -12.02 -7.16 -1.14
N ILE A 75 -11.71 -8.45 -1.00
CA ILE A 75 -11.67 -9.13 0.31
C ILE A 75 -10.51 -8.63 1.14
N ASP A 76 -9.33 -8.49 0.54
CA ASP A 76 -8.14 -7.97 1.20
C ASP A 76 -8.38 -6.56 1.75
N LEU A 77 -8.94 -5.69 0.91
CA LEU A 77 -9.26 -4.31 1.29
C LEU A 77 -10.32 -4.25 2.38
N SER A 78 -11.32 -5.13 2.35
CA SER A 78 -12.35 -5.22 3.39
C SER A 78 -11.75 -5.62 4.75
N LYS A 79 -10.82 -6.57 4.76
CA LYS A 79 -10.08 -6.96 5.99
C LYS A 79 -9.20 -5.83 6.51
N MET A 80 -8.54 -5.10 5.62
CA MET A 80 -7.74 -3.93 6.01
C MET A 80 -8.62 -2.83 6.62
N LEU A 81 -9.81 -2.58 6.05
CA LEU A 81 -10.77 -1.61 6.57
C LEU A 81 -11.21 -1.93 8.00
N GLN A 82 -11.45 -3.20 8.33
CA GLN A 82 -11.82 -3.60 9.68
C GLN A 82 -10.74 -3.22 10.72
N VAL A 83 -9.46 -3.38 10.36
CA VAL A 83 -8.35 -2.97 11.24
C VAL A 83 -8.25 -1.44 11.32
N PHE A 84 -8.31 -0.73 10.18
CA PHE A 84 -8.24 0.73 10.17
C PHE A 84 -9.40 1.41 10.91
N ARG A 85 -10.56 0.76 10.97
CA ARG A 85 -11.71 1.21 11.76
C ARG A 85 -11.63 0.85 13.25
N GLY A 86 -10.60 0.08 13.65
CA GLY A 86 -10.42 -0.38 15.02
C GLY A 86 -11.39 -1.49 15.44
N GLU A 87 -12.04 -2.15 14.49
CA GLU A 87 -12.91 -3.31 14.77
C GLU A 87 -12.09 -4.55 15.15
N TYR A 88 -10.87 -4.64 14.61
CA TYR A 88 -9.89 -5.70 14.90
C TYR A 88 -8.51 -5.09 15.16
N GLU A 89 -7.73 -5.73 16.00
CA GLU A 89 -6.35 -5.31 16.29
C GLU A 89 -5.41 -5.60 15.13
N SER A 90 -5.68 -6.65 14.36
CA SER A 90 -4.85 -7.08 13.23
C SER A 90 -5.64 -7.90 12.21
N ILE A 91 -5.11 -8.04 11.00
CA ILE A 91 -5.69 -8.92 9.99
C ILE A 91 -5.46 -10.38 10.39
N GLU A 92 -6.55 -11.17 10.39
CA GLU A 92 -6.53 -12.62 10.63
C GLU A 92 -5.75 -12.99 11.91
N ASP A 93 -5.97 -12.30 13.02
CA ASP A 93 -5.29 -12.50 14.29
C ASP A 93 -3.75 -12.49 14.16
N GLY A 94 -3.22 -11.58 13.35
CA GLY A 94 -1.79 -11.41 13.11
C GLY A 94 -1.19 -12.30 12.02
N ARG A 95 -1.97 -13.21 11.42
CA ARG A 95 -1.49 -14.03 10.28
C ARG A 95 -1.30 -13.20 9.01
N GLY A 96 -2.15 -12.18 8.83
CA GLY A 96 -2.13 -11.30 7.67
C GLY A 96 -2.72 -11.91 6.41
N LEU A 97 -2.58 -11.20 5.30
CA LEU A 97 -2.95 -11.68 3.96
C LEU A 97 -1.78 -12.46 3.37
N VAL A 98 -2.09 -13.47 2.56
CA VAL A 98 -1.07 -14.28 1.86
C VAL A 98 -1.38 -14.30 0.37
N HIS A 99 -0.45 -13.81 -0.43
CA HIS A 99 -0.54 -13.79 -1.87
C HIS A 99 0.56 -14.65 -2.50
N ARG A 100 0.17 -15.50 -3.44
CA ARG A 100 1.11 -16.30 -4.23
C ARG A 100 1.38 -15.62 -5.57
N SER A 101 2.64 -15.49 -5.92
CA SER A 101 3.10 -14.99 -7.21
C SER A 101 4.21 -15.90 -7.76
N PRO A 102 4.61 -15.75 -9.04
CA PRO A 102 5.77 -16.47 -9.57
C PRO A 102 7.08 -16.21 -8.81
N SER A 103 7.19 -15.05 -8.14
CA SER A 103 8.36 -14.67 -7.33
C SER A 103 8.32 -15.19 -5.89
N GLY A 104 7.26 -15.89 -5.48
CA GLY A 104 7.13 -16.46 -4.15
C GLY A 104 5.84 -16.10 -3.44
N LEU A 105 5.87 -16.14 -2.11
CA LEU A 105 4.75 -15.79 -1.24
C LEU A 105 4.96 -14.38 -0.68
N THR A 106 3.93 -13.54 -0.81
CA THR A 106 3.92 -12.22 -0.19
C THR A 106 2.93 -12.21 0.97
N TYR A 107 3.42 -11.81 2.15
CA TYR A 107 2.61 -11.64 3.36
C TYR A 107 2.40 -10.17 3.61
N VAL A 108 1.14 -9.78 3.86
CA VAL A 108 0.76 -8.42 4.25
C VAL A 108 0.17 -8.47 5.65
N ARG A 109 0.81 -7.80 6.60
CA ARG A 109 0.31 -7.66 7.97
C ARG A 109 -0.05 -6.21 8.23
N LEU A 110 -1.20 -6.00 8.82
CA LEU A 110 -1.64 -4.71 9.30
C LEU A 110 -2.06 -4.87 10.76
N GLU A 111 -1.50 -4.05 11.63
CA GLU A 111 -1.74 -4.07 13.06
C GLU A 111 -2.07 -2.66 13.56
N HIS A 112 -3.08 -2.55 14.40
CA HIS A 112 -3.38 -1.35 15.16
C HIS A 112 -2.50 -1.31 16.41
N LEU A 113 -1.73 -0.25 16.59
CA LEU A 113 -0.86 -0.04 17.73
C LEU A 113 -1.43 1.08 18.60
N VAL A 114 -1.51 0.82 19.92
CA VAL A 114 -1.97 1.80 20.91
C VAL A 114 -0.77 2.49 21.56
N GLU A 115 0.29 1.74 21.83
CA GLU A 115 1.50 2.21 22.49
C GLU A 115 2.77 1.74 21.73
N PRO A 116 3.91 2.42 21.84
CA PRO A 116 4.14 3.70 22.51
C PRO A 116 3.65 4.91 21.71
N ILE A 117 3.34 4.73 20.44
CA ILE A 117 2.80 5.75 19.54
C ILE A 117 1.56 5.16 18.87
N PRO A 118 0.37 5.77 19.07
CA PRO A 118 -0.85 5.30 18.42
C PRO A 118 -0.73 5.37 16.89
N GLY A 119 -1.18 4.34 16.22
CA GLY A 119 -1.15 4.28 14.77
C GLY A 119 -1.33 2.87 14.24
N TYR A 120 -0.86 2.65 13.02
CA TYR A 120 -0.98 1.37 12.35
C TYR A 120 0.37 1.00 11.75
N ARG A 121 0.78 -0.25 11.95
CA ARG A 121 1.97 -0.81 11.30
C ARG A 121 1.54 -1.70 10.15
N LEU A 122 2.01 -1.38 8.97
CA LEU A 122 1.85 -2.20 7.77
C LEU A 122 3.21 -2.80 7.40
N ASP A 123 3.29 -4.13 7.44
CA ASP A 123 4.47 -4.91 7.06
C ASP A 123 4.17 -5.73 5.80
N VAL A 124 5.08 -5.70 4.84
CA VAL A 124 5.01 -6.55 3.65
C VAL A 124 6.30 -7.36 3.56
N LYS A 125 6.18 -8.68 3.43
CA LYS A 125 7.30 -9.62 3.32
C LYS A 125 7.16 -10.44 2.06
N LEU A 126 8.22 -10.50 1.27
CA LEU A 126 8.37 -11.45 0.16
C LEU A 126 9.20 -12.63 0.65
N CYS A 127 8.68 -13.84 0.48
CA CYS A 127 9.32 -15.07 0.91
C CYS A 127 9.47 -16.04 -0.26
N ASP A 128 10.63 -16.70 -0.31
CA ASP A 128 10.87 -17.90 -1.14
C ASP A 128 10.87 -19.10 -0.20
N GLY A 129 9.78 -19.87 -0.22
CA GLY A 129 9.52 -20.90 0.77
C GLY A 129 9.45 -20.31 2.20
N VAL A 130 10.38 -20.74 3.07
CA VAL A 130 10.48 -20.24 4.45
C VAL A 130 11.46 -19.08 4.63
N VAL A 131 12.19 -18.70 3.58
CA VAL A 131 13.21 -17.66 3.63
C VAL A 131 12.57 -16.31 3.29
N ILE A 132 12.76 -15.31 4.15
CA ILE A 132 12.38 -13.92 3.86
C ILE A 132 13.43 -13.36 2.90
N VAL A 133 13.02 -13.06 1.66
CA VAL A 133 13.87 -12.44 0.64
C VAL A 133 13.93 -10.95 0.81
N GLU A 134 12.77 -10.32 1.05
CA GLU A 134 12.62 -8.89 1.26
C GLU A 134 11.54 -8.58 2.30
N GLN A 135 11.71 -7.47 2.98
CA GLN A 135 10.72 -6.95 3.91
C GLN A 135 10.70 -5.42 3.85
N ARG A 136 9.50 -4.85 3.92
CA ARG A 136 9.26 -3.41 4.04
C ARG A 136 8.20 -3.17 5.10
N SER A 137 8.37 -2.09 5.86
CA SER A 137 7.41 -1.66 6.88
C SER A 137 7.13 -0.18 6.74
N ILE A 138 5.91 0.23 7.01
CA ILE A 138 5.53 1.64 7.11
C ILE A 138 4.62 1.85 8.33
N MET A 139 4.88 2.93 9.06
CA MET A 139 4.02 3.39 10.16
C MET A 139 3.05 4.43 9.64
N LEU A 140 1.77 4.20 9.87
CA LEU A 140 0.68 5.10 9.50
C LEU A 140 0.12 5.76 10.74
N MET A 141 0.02 7.07 10.70
CA MET A 141 -0.60 7.83 11.80
C MET A 141 -2.13 7.68 11.73
N PRO A 142 -2.86 7.90 12.85
CA PRO A 142 -4.33 7.76 12.85
C PRO A 142 -5.03 8.62 11.79
N TYR A 143 -4.55 9.84 11.53
CA TYR A 143 -5.13 10.71 10.49
C TYR A 143 -4.87 10.20 9.06
N GLU A 144 -3.75 9.51 8.83
CA GLU A 144 -3.45 8.87 7.53
C GLU A 144 -4.34 7.65 7.33
N ALA A 145 -4.55 6.86 8.36
CA ALA A 145 -5.48 5.73 8.34
C ALA A 145 -6.91 6.19 8.04
N LEU A 146 -7.36 7.31 8.62
CA LEU A 146 -8.66 7.90 8.32
C LEU A 146 -8.79 8.25 6.83
N GLY A 147 -7.76 8.87 6.24
CA GLY A 147 -7.73 9.16 4.80
C GLY A 147 -7.72 7.90 3.94
N LEU A 148 -6.98 6.85 4.36
CA LEU A 148 -6.96 5.55 3.68
C LEU A 148 -8.31 4.86 3.72
N VAL A 149 -9.03 4.89 4.84
CA VAL A 149 -10.40 4.36 4.95
C VAL A 149 -11.28 5.00 3.89
N ALA A 150 -11.32 6.33 3.82
CA ALA A 150 -12.14 7.05 2.84
C ALA A 150 -11.76 6.70 1.38
N ALA A 151 -10.46 6.62 1.08
CA ALA A 151 -9.96 6.29 -0.25
C ALA A 151 -10.30 4.84 -0.65
N ILE A 152 -10.12 3.89 0.26
CA ILE A 152 -10.44 2.47 0.00
C ILE A 152 -11.94 2.29 -0.18
N GLU A 153 -12.78 2.83 0.73
CA GLU A 153 -14.24 2.73 0.63
C GLU A 153 -14.77 3.29 -0.68
N SER A 154 -14.27 4.46 -1.08
CA SER A 154 -14.65 5.09 -2.36
C SER A 154 -14.23 4.25 -3.57
N SER A 155 -13.21 3.40 -3.43
CA SER A 155 -12.68 2.55 -4.50
C SER A 155 -13.43 1.23 -4.66
N LEU A 156 -14.09 0.72 -3.60
CA LEU A 156 -14.68 -0.62 -3.61
C LEU A 156 -15.72 -0.81 -4.72
N GLY A 157 -16.59 0.17 -4.96
CA GLY A 157 -17.56 0.11 -6.04
C GLY A 157 -16.91 -0.03 -7.42
N VAL A 158 -15.85 0.72 -7.66
CA VAL A 158 -15.10 0.69 -8.92
C VAL A 158 -14.33 -0.62 -9.08
N ILE A 159 -13.80 -1.17 -7.99
CA ILE A 159 -13.11 -2.47 -7.96
C ILE A 159 -14.08 -3.61 -8.30
N CYS A 160 -15.32 -3.55 -7.81
CA CYS A 160 -16.33 -4.60 -8.03
C CYS A 160 -17.01 -4.49 -9.38
N PHE A 161 -17.37 -3.27 -9.81
CA PHE A 161 -18.31 -3.04 -10.91
C PHE A 161 -17.68 -2.27 -12.07
N GLY A 162 -16.46 -1.80 -11.94
CA GLY A 162 -15.82 -0.95 -12.93
C GLY A 162 -16.34 0.48 -12.92
N VAL A 163 -15.88 1.25 -13.90
CA VAL A 163 -16.37 2.62 -14.15
C VAL A 163 -17.55 2.52 -15.13
N PRO A 164 -18.71 3.08 -14.79
CA PRO A 164 -19.84 3.09 -15.72
C PRO A 164 -19.44 3.77 -17.04
N MET A 165 -19.57 3.07 -18.15
CA MET A 165 -19.33 3.62 -19.48
C MET A 165 -20.65 4.17 -20.00
N VAL A 166 -20.64 5.40 -20.52
CA VAL A 166 -21.77 5.93 -21.28
C VAL A 166 -21.64 5.33 -22.70
N GLU A 167 -22.57 4.47 -23.08
CA GLU A 167 -22.68 4.05 -24.46
C GLU A 167 -23.06 5.29 -25.29
N ASN A 168 -22.16 5.73 -26.15
CA ASN A 168 -22.48 6.72 -27.18
C ASN A 168 -23.41 6.04 -28.19
N SER A 169 -24.70 6.31 -28.09
CA SER A 169 -25.72 5.94 -29.07
C SER A 169 -25.53 6.68 -30.39
#